data_c638adfe6b9797fac8802eda95833577
#
_entry.id   c638adfe6b9797fac8802eda95833577
#
_cell.length_a   1.000
_cell.length_b   1.000
_cell.length_c   1.000
_cell.angle_alpha   90.00
_cell.angle_beta   90.00
_cell.angle_gamma   90.00
#
_symmetry.space_group_name_H-M   'P 1'
#
loop_
_entity.id
_entity.type
_entity.pdbx_description
1 polymer ?
#
loop_
_entity_poly.entity_id
_entity_poly.type
_entity_poly.pdbx_seq_one_letter_code
_entity_poly.pdbx_strand_id
1 'polypeptide(L)'
;MLKIIIDKAIPHSSLFDPQHYQLQPLSAEQITAQACRLADGLVVRSVTPVNEALIANSRIRWVASATIGTDHLDTEFLDANNIPWTAAPGCNALAVVQYVLSVIAWRASMQNCSITDYRIGIIGCGQIGGRLQQALDLLQCKSFVCDPILQQQGKLANHYELLEVAEQADILTLHTPLTRTGEFATYHALDANFFASLATNKLIINAARGDIIVESALIDWLQRGGSACLDVWPNEPNISAELLDLVSLGTGHIAGYSWQGKRNATAMIAQACDEFFGIHRQRDLLAKSTHRDMVVEASENLSAVLLKSYPIDRDAAAFTNAVAPREPLSFMQYRDHYQLRHDYSGQDWRQTQFEALRKAFAKLV
;
A
#
# COMPACT_ATOMS: atom_id res chain seq x y z
N MET A 1 -25.08 -7.48 -23.62
CA MET A 1 -24.48 -7.56 -22.26
C MET A 1 -22.97 -7.64 -22.43
N LEU A 2 -22.22 -6.77 -21.75
CA LEU A 2 -20.76 -6.69 -21.86
C LEU A 2 -20.12 -7.83 -21.04
N LYS A 3 -19.20 -8.56 -21.67
CA LYS A 3 -18.52 -9.69 -21.02
C LYS A 3 -17.23 -9.23 -20.37
N ILE A 4 -17.17 -9.27 -19.03
CA ILE A 4 -16.01 -8.85 -18.26
C ILE A 4 -15.39 -10.06 -17.56
N ILE A 5 -14.13 -10.36 -17.85
CA ILE A 5 -13.34 -11.30 -17.05
C ILE A 5 -12.87 -10.55 -15.80
N ILE A 6 -13.05 -11.17 -14.65
CA ILE A 6 -12.63 -10.62 -13.36
C ILE A 6 -11.89 -11.68 -12.54
N ASP A 7 -10.76 -11.30 -11.93
CA ASP A 7 -10.07 -12.20 -10.98
C ASP A 7 -11.02 -12.52 -9.82
N LYS A 8 -11.29 -13.82 -9.61
CA LYS A 8 -12.26 -14.30 -8.60
C LYS A 8 -11.94 -13.92 -7.17
N ALA A 9 -10.70 -13.55 -6.89
CA ALA A 9 -10.26 -13.08 -5.57
C ALA A 9 -10.51 -11.57 -5.35
N ILE A 10 -11.06 -10.86 -6.34
CA ILE A 10 -11.53 -9.48 -6.17
C ILE A 10 -12.88 -9.53 -5.43
N PRO A 11 -12.95 -9.01 -4.19
CA PRO A 11 -14.19 -9.05 -3.41
C PRO A 11 -15.21 -8.04 -3.97
N HIS A 12 -16.46 -8.18 -3.54
CA HIS A 12 -17.54 -7.23 -3.88
C HIS A 12 -17.81 -7.06 -5.39
N SER A 13 -17.64 -8.12 -6.18
CA SER A 13 -17.96 -8.13 -7.61
C SER A 13 -19.42 -7.75 -7.91
N SER A 14 -20.33 -7.87 -6.92
CA SER A 14 -21.71 -7.37 -6.99
C SER A 14 -21.82 -5.85 -7.19
N LEU A 15 -20.73 -5.11 -7.06
CA LEU A 15 -20.67 -3.69 -7.45
C LEU A 15 -20.77 -3.50 -8.97
N PHE A 16 -20.46 -4.51 -9.78
CA PHE A 16 -20.77 -4.52 -11.21
C PHE A 16 -22.23 -4.91 -11.43
N ASP A 17 -22.96 -4.11 -12.21
CA ASP A 17 -24.39 -4.31 -12.41
C ASP A 17 -24.67 -5.52 -13.34
N PRO A 18 -25.37 -6.55 -12.87
CA PRO A 18 -25.67 -7.72 -13.68
C PRO A 18 -26.63 -7.44 -14.84
N GLN A 19 -27.29 -6.27 -14.88
CA GLN A 19 -28.10 -5.85 -16.03
C GLN A 19 -27.23 -5.44 -17.23
N HIS A 20 -26.04 -4.93 -16.98
CA HIS A 20 -25.11 -4.46 -18.01
C HIS A 20 -23.94 -5.42 -18.25
N TYR A 21 -23.48 -6.10 -17.21
CA TYR A 21 -22.28 -6.92 -17.24
C TYR A 21 -22.55 -8.40 -17.02
N GLN A 22 -21.98 -9.21 -17.87
CA GLN A 22 -21.80 -10.64 -17.62
C GLN A 22 -20.39 -10.85 -17.08
N LEU A 23 -20.28 -10.98 -15.74
CA LEU A 23 -19.00 -11.28 -15.12
C LEU A 23 -18.63 -12.74 -15.32
N GLN A 24 -17.35 -12.97 -15.65
CA GLN A 24 -16.73 -14.29 -15.68
C GLN A 24 -15.59 -14.31 -14.65
N PRO A 25 -15.84 -14.76 -13.40
CA PRO A 25 -14.80 -14.86 -12.39
C PRO A 25 -13.86 -16.03 -12.70
N LEU A 26 -12.56 -15.75 -12.78
CA LEU A 26 -11.50 -16.72 -13.04
C LEU A 26 -10.37 -16.57 -12.01
N SER A 27 -9.66 -17.66 -11.70
CA SER A 27 -8.40 -17.53 -10.95
C SER A 27 -7.31 -16.95 -11.86
N ALA A 28 -6.24 -16.40 -11.25
CA ALA A 28 -5.15 -15.82 -12.02
C ALA A 28 -4.59 -16.78 -13.08
N GLU A 29 -4.46 -18.06 -12.74
CA GLU A 29 -3.97 -19.10 -13.65
C GLU A 29 -4.96 -19.44 -14.78
N GLN A 30 -6.25 -19.18 -14.57
CA GLN A 30 -7.30 -19.38 -15.56
C GLN A 30 -7.49 -18.19 -16.50
N ILE A 31 -6.91 -17.03 -16.16
CA ILE A 31 -6.89 -15.84 -17.02
C ILE A 31 -5.82 -16.06 -18.10
N THR A 32 -6.20 -16.72 -19.18
CA THR A 32 -5.34 -17.06 -20.30
C THR A 32 -5.75 -16.30 -21.56
N ALA A 33 -4.89 -16.27 -22.58
CA ALA A 33 -5.21 -15.65 -23.87
C ALA A 33 -6.48 -16.23 -24.51
N GLN A 34 -6.69 -17.55 -24.36
CA GLN A 34 -7.92 -18.20 -24.85
C GLN A 34 -9.16 -17.72 -24.09
N ALA A 35 -9.08 -17.56 -22.77
CA ALA A 35 -10.20 -17.05 -21.98
C ALA A 35 -10.52 -15.59 -22.36
N CYS A 36 -9.49 -14.77 -22.59
CA CYS A 36 -9.61 -13.36 -22.94
C CYS A 36 -10.22 -13.10 -24.33
N ARG A 37 -10.16 -14.08 -25.24
CA ARG A 37 -10.48 -13.91 -26.67
C ARG A 37 -11.81 -13.22 -26.96
N LEU A 38 -12.86 -13.52 -26.22
CA LEU A 38 -14.23 -13.01 -26.45
C LEU A 38 -14.72 -12.08 -25.34
N ALA A 39 -13.84 -11.60 -24.47
CA ALA A 39 -14.18 -10.65 -23.41
C ALA A 39 -14.13 -9.20 -23.94
N ASP A 40 -14.99 -8.34 -23.44
CA ASP A 40 -15.01 -6.92 -23.73
C ASP A 40 -14.11 -6.12 -22.78
N GLY A 41 -13.89 -6.62 -21.56
CA GLY A 41 -13.02 -6.03 -20.56
C GLY A 41 -12.36 -7.07 -19.66
N LEU A 42 -11.24 -6.66 -19.04
CA LEU A 42 -10.45 -7.49 -18.15
C LEU A 42 -10.16 -6.75 -16.84
N VAL A 43 -10.49 -7.37 -15.72
CA VAL A 43 -10.22 -6.83 -14.37
C VAL A 43 -9.34 -7.81 -13.60
N VAL A 44 -8.13 -7.36 -13.26
CA VAL A 44 -7.10 -8.19 -12.64
C VAL A 44 -6.64 -7.67 -11.28
N ARG A 45 -5.84 -8.47 -10.60
CA ARG A 45 -4.97 -8.07 -9.48
C ARG A 45 -3.51 -8.11 -9.91
N SER A 46 -2.62 -7.67 -9.04
CA SER A 46 -1.17 -7.61 -9.29
C SER A 46 -0.48 -8.95 -9.60
N VAL A 47 -1.17 -10.07 -9.42
CA VAL A 47 -0.65 -11.43 -9.69
C VAL A 47 -0.84 -11.87 -11.13
N THR A 48 -1.57 -11.11 -11.96
CA THR A 48 -1.85 -11.43 -13.36
C THR A 48 -1.13 -10.42 -14.26
N PRO A 49 -0.02 -10.77 -14.90
CA PRO A 49 0.63 -9.91 -15.89
C PRO A 49 -0.30 -9.67 -17.09
N VAL A 50 -0.54 -8.42 -17.45
CA VAL A 50 -1.30 -8.05 -18.65
C VAL A 50 -0.34 -7.46 -19.66
N ASN A 51 -0.13 -8.20 -20.74
CA ASN A 51 0.81 -7.88 -21.81
C ASN A 51 0.28 -8.34 -23.18
N GLU A 52 1.07 -8.12 -24.21
CA GLU A 52 0.75 -8.52 -25.58
C GLU A 52 0.36 -10.01 -25.67
N ALA A 53 1.13 -10.91 -25.04
CA ALA A 53 0.87 -12.35 -25.11
C ALA A 53 -0.51 -12.74 -24.56
N LEU A 54 -1.02 -11.99 -23.56
CA LEU A 54 -2.33 -12.27 -22.96
C LEU A 54 -3.49 -11.75 -23.78
N ILE A 55 -3.41 -10.54 -24.39
CA ILE A 55 -4.58 -9.85 -24.90
C ILE A 55 -4.53 -9.41 -26.37
N ALA A 56 -3.39 -9.54 -27.08
CA ALA A 56 -3.27 -9.08 -28.47
C ALA A 56 -4.33 -9.64 -29.43
N ASN A 57 -4.73 -10.91 -29.24
CA ASN A 57 -5.73 -11.59 -30.09
C ASN A 57 -7.13 -11.65 -29.43
N SER A 58 -7.43 -10.72 -28.56
CA SER A 58 -8.71 -10.64 -27.83
C SER A 58 -9.59 -9.51 -28.35
N ARG A 59 -10.85 -9.46 -27.86
CA ARG A 59 -11.78 -8.36 -28.08
C ARG A 59 -11.74 -7.33 -26.96
N ILE A 60 -10.78 -7.44 -26.04
CA ILE A 60 -10.67 -6.56 -24.87
C ILE A 60 -10.47 -5.11 -25.35
N ARG A 61 -11.32 -4.22 -24.88
CA ARG A 61 -11.31 -2.79 -25.17
C ARG A 61 -10.96 -1.96 -23.94
N TRP A 62 -10.87 -2.57 -22.78
CA TRP A 62 -10.58 -1.92 -21.52
C TRP A 62 -9.97 -2.90 -20.50
N VAL A 63 -8.94 -2.43 -19.81
CA VAL A 63 -8.24 -3.19 -18.77
C VAL A 63 -8.30 -2.44 -17.46
N ALA A 64 -8.47 -3.16 -16.35
CA ALA A 64 -8.39 -2.55 -15.03
C ALA A 64 -7.63 -3.41 -14.03
N SER A 65 -6.94 -2.74 -13.13
CA SER A 65 -6.32 -3.37 -11.97
C SER A 65 -7.00 -2.92 -10.68
N ALA A 66 -7.54 -3.87 -9.91
CA ALA A 66 -8.11 -3.60 -8.59
C ALA A 66 -7.02 -3.44 -7.51
N THR A 67 -5.91 -2.78 -7.88
CA THR A 67 -4.76 -2.46 -7.03
C THR A 67 -4.26 -1.04 -7.31
N ILE A 68 -3.42 -0.50 -6.44
CA ILE A 68 -2.80 0.82 -6.66
C ILE A 68 -1.70 0.73 -7.71
N GLY A 69 -0.78 -0.25 -7.56
CA GLY A 69 0.35 -0.44 -8.45
C GLY A 69 -0.06 -1.00 -9.80
N THR A 70 0.69 -0.64 -10.83
CA THR A 70 0.49 -1.04 -12.22
C THR A 70 1.66 -1.82 -12.79
N ASP A 71 2.60 -2.24 -11.94
CA ASP A 71 3.85 -2.93 -12.32
C ASP A 71 3.60 -4.22 -13.14
N HIS A 72 2.41 -4.80 -13.06
CA HIS A 72 1.97 -5.99 -13.80
C HIS A 72 1.23 -5.68 -15.11
N LEU A 73 1.00 -4.40 -15.42
CA LEU A 73 0.40 -3.94 -16.67
C LEU A 73 1.50 -3.44 -17.60
N ASP A 74 1.59 -3.99 -18.80
CA ASP A 74 2.39 -3.45 -19.89
C ASP A 74 1.68 -2.21 -20.46
N THR A 75 1.87 -1.09 -19.78
CA THR A 75 1.18 0.17 -20.13
C THR A 75 1.62 0.71 -21.47
N GLU A 76 2.88 0.48 -21.88
CA GLU A 76 3.39 0.88 -23.19
C GLU A 76 2.64 0.15 -24.32
N PHE A 77 2.47 -1.17 -24.17
CA PHE A 77 1.68 -1.98 -25.10
C PHE A 77 0.21 -1.55 -25.13
N LEU A 78 -0.40 -1.33 -23.98
CA LEU A 78 -1.82 -0.90 -23.87
C LEU A 78 -2.03 0.45 -24.55
N ASP A 79 -1.18 1.42 -24.28
CA ASP A 79 -1.26 2.78 -24.87
C ASP A 79 -1.00 2.75 -26.38
N ALA A 80 -0.01 1.99 -26.85
CA ALA A 80 0.31 1.84 -28.27
C ALA A 80 -0.85 1.18 -29.07
N ASN A 81 -1.67 0.35 -28.42
CA ASN A 81 -2.83 -0.30 -29.04
C ASN A 81 -4.15 0.39 -28.76
N ASN A 82 -4.14 1.59 -28.16
CA ASN A 82 -5.33 2.35 -27.77
C ASN A 82 -6.31 1.52 -26.92
N ILE A 83 -5.78 0.72 -25.99
CA ILE A 83 -6.56 -0.01 -25.01
C ILE A 83 -6.51 0.78 -23.69
N PRO A 84 -7.55 1.57 -23.36
CA PRO A 84 -7.60 2.31 -22.11
C PRO A 84 -7.49 1.38 -20.91
N TRP A 85 -6.73 1.82 -19.93
CA TRP A 85 -6.55 1.08 -18.69
C TRP A 85 -6.74 1.98 -17.47
N THR A 86 -7.08 1.37 -16.34
CA THR A 86 -7.23 2.07 -15.08
C THR A 86 -6.73 1.23 -13.91
N ALA A 87 -6.32 1.90 -12.85
CA ALA A 87 -5.98 1.30 -11.56
C ALA A 87 -6.88 1.92 -10.47
N ALA A 88 -6.64 1.56 -9.22
CA ALA A 88 -7.38 2.10 -8.08
C ALA A 88 -6.48 2.94 -7.16
N PRO A 89 -5.97 4.12 -7.61
CA PRO A 89 -5.02 4.90 -6.84
C PRO A 89 -5.64 5.39 -5.52
N GLY A 90 -4.94 5.15 -4.40
CA GLY A 90 -5.39 5.59 -3.08
C GLY A 90 -6.46 4.72 -2.43
N CYS A 91 -6.96 3.66 -3.08
CA CYS A 91 -8.03 2.81 -2.54
C CYS A 91 -7.75 2.25 -1.14
N ASN A 92 -6.48 1.95 -0.84
CA ASN A 92 -6.03 1.38 0.44
C ASN A 92 -5.12 2.34 1.23
N ALA A 93 -5.07 3.62 0.87
CA ALA A 93 -4.13 4.56 1.48
C ALA A 93 -4.29 4.63 3.01
N LEU A 94 -5.52 4.60 3.54
CA LEU A 94 -5.78 4.60 4.98
C LEU A 94 -5.26 3.33 5.67
N ALA A 95 -5.30 2.19 5.01
CA ALA A 95 -4.73 0.96 5.55
C ALA A 95 -3.20 1.07 5.68
N VAL A 96 -2.52 1.66 4.69
CA VAL A 96 -1.07 1.88 4.77
C VAL A 96 -0.72 2.94 5.81
N VAL A 97 -1.49 4.03 5.92
CA VAL A 97 -1.33 5.03 6.99
C VAL A 97 -1.48 4.37 8.37
N GLN A 98 -2.50 3.50 8.54
CA GLN A 98 -2.68 2.72 9.77
C GLN A 98 -1.48 1.85 10.07
N TYR A 99 -0.94 1.15 9.06
CA TYR A 99 0.26 0.33 9.19
C TYR A 99 1.44 1.16 9.71
N VAL A 100 1.76 2.27 9.05
CA VAL A 100 2.89 3.13 9.41
C VAL A 100 2.75 3.70 10.80
N LEU A 101 1.57 4.23 11.15
CA LEU A 101 1.31 4.76 12.50
C LEU A 101 1.40 3.67 13.57
N SER A 102 1.01 2.43 13.27
CA SER A 102 1.16 1.30 14.19
C SER A 102 2.63 0.90 14.38
N VAL A 103 3.46 0.95 13.32
CA VAL A 103 4.91 0.75 13.44
C VAL A 103 5.56 1.84 14.29
N ILE A 104 5.20 3.11 14.08
CA ILE A 104 5.69 4.23 14.89
C ILE A 104 5.27 4.05 16.36
N ALA A 105 4.02 3.69 16.60
CA ALA A 105 3.50 3.44 17.96
C ALA A 105 4.19 2.24 18.63
N TRP A 106 4.47 1.18 17.88
CA TRP A 106 5.25 0.03 18.36
C TRP A 106 6.67 0.47 18.77
N ARG A 107 7.36 1.24 17.94
CA ARG A 107 8.68 1.77 18.25
C ARG A 107 8.67 2.64 19.51
N ALA A 108 7.67 3.53 19.63
CA ALA A 108 7.48 4.39 20.80
C ALA A 108 7.25 3.58 22.09
N SER A 109 6.41 2.54 22.01
CA SER A 109 6.17 1.63 23.13
C SER A 109 7.44 0.90 23.58
N MET A 110 8.25 0.42 22.64
CA MET A 110 9.51 -0.27 22.92
C MET A 110 10.55 0.67 23.58
N GLN A 111 10.51 1.95 23.28
CA GLN A 111 11.42 2.96 23.83
C GLN A 111 10.84 3.75 25.02
N ASN A 112 9.63 3.43 25.48
CA ASN A 112 8.91 4.13 26.53
C ASN A 112 8.82 5.65 26.29
N CYS A 113 8.53 6.06 25.04
CA CYS A 113 8.35 7.46 24.66
C CYS A 113 7.01 7.69 23.95
N SER A 114 6.70 8.95 23.61
CA SER A 114 5.52 9.29 22.81
C SER A 114 5.85 9.21 21.32
N ILE A 115 4.84 8.93 20.47
CA ILE A 115 5.01 9.07 19.02
C ILE A 115 5.34 10.52 18.62
N THR A 116 4.94 11.51 19.43
CA THR A 116 5.23 12.94 19.22
C THR A 116 6.68 13.32 19.48
N ASP A 117 7.45 12.44 20.12
CA ASP A 117 8.88 12.67 20.37
C ASP A 117 9.73 12.41 19.11
N TYR A 118 9.15 11.71 18.11
CA TYR A 118 9.84 11.43 16.86
C TYR A 118 9.62 12.52 15.81
N ARG A 119 10.66 12.72 15.01
CA ARG A 119 10.64 13.48 13.77
C ARG A 119 10.53 12.49 12.62
N ILE A 120 9.48 12.64 11.81
CA ILE A 120 9.13 11.66 10.76
C ILE A 120 9.51 12.20 9.39
N GLY A 121 10.37 11.49 8.66
CA GLY A 121 10.72 11.77 7.29
C GLY A 121 9.80 10.99 6.34
N ILE A 122 9.06 11.69 5.50
CA ILE A 122 8.15 11.12 4.50
C ILE A 122 8.81 11.25 3.13
N ILE A 123 9.14 10.11 2.51
CA ILE A 123 9.74 10.05 1.17
C ILE A 123 8.65 9.64 0.18
N GLY A 124 8.20 10.58 -0.65
CA GLY A 124 7.02 10.50 -1.50
C GLY A 124 5.74 10.99 -0.79
N CYS A 125 5.11 12.04 -1.31
CA CYS A 125 3.93 12.70 -0.72
C CYS A 125 2.67 12.57 -1.60
N GLY A 126 2.53 11.42 -2.28
CA GLY A 126 1.36 11.09 -3.09
C GLY A 126 0.14 10.73 -2.23
N GLN A 127 -0.65 9.75 -2.71
CA GLN A 127 -1.91 9.33 -2.08
C GLN A 127 -1.72 8.83 -0.62
N ILE A 128 -0.60 8.18 -0.33
CA ILE A 128 -0.31 7.62 1.01
C ILE A 128 0.45 8.65 1.83
N GLY A 129 1.59 9.13 1.35
CA GLY A 129 2.44 10.06 2.10
C GLY A 129 1.73 11.37 2.46
N GLY A 130 0.89 11.91 1.56
CA GLY A 130 0.10 13.12 1.86
C GLY A 130 -0.95 12.89 2.95
N ARG A 131 -1.62 11.71 2.96
CA ARG A 131 -2.55 11.36 4.04
C ARG A 131 -1.82 11.08 5.36
N LEU A 132 -0.64 10.47 5.29
CA LEU A 132 0.20 10.27 6.47
C LEU A 132 0.65 11.61 7.04
N GLN A 133 1.10 12.55 6.22
CA GLN A 133 1.46 13.91 6.66
C GLN A 133 0.28 14.57 7.39
N GLN A 134 -0.91 14.57 6.77
CA GLN A 134 -2.11 15.12 7.40
C GLN A 134 -2.43 14.43 8.74
N ALA A 135 -2.28 13.12 8.83
CA ALA A 135 -2.47 12.39 10.08
C ALA A 135 -1.44 12.82 11.15
N LEU A 136 -0.17 12.93 10.78
CA LEU A 136 0.91 13.36 11.68
C LEU A 136 0.70 14.80 12.18
N ASP A 137 0.27 15.71 11.30
CA ASP A 137 -0.06 17.10 11.67
C ASP A 137 -1.18 17.15 12.72
N LEU A 138 -2.23 16.35 12.51
CA LEU A 138 -3.36 16.25 13.47
C LEU A 138 -2.96 15.61 14.80
N LEU A 139 -1.97 14.72 14.78
CA LEU A 139 -1.36 14.12 15.96
C LEU A 139 -0.27 14.99 16.59
N GLN A 140 0.01 16.16 16.02
CA GLN A 140 1.08 17.08 16.46
C GLN A 140 2.48 16.46 16.40
N CYS A 141 2.68 15.51 15.48
CA CYS A 141 4.00 14.93 15.20
C CYS A 141 4.73 15.79 14.17
N LYS A 142 6.01 16.04 14.39
CA LYS A 142 6.85 16.78 13.44
C LYS A 142 7.19 15.93 12.23
N SER A 143 6.93 16.44 11.02
CA SER A 143 7.27 15.73 9.77
C SER A 143 8.09 16.58 8.81
N PHE A 144 8.88 15.91 7.97
CA PHE A 144 9.66 16.47 6.87
C PHE A 144 9.33 15.69 5.60
N VAL A 145 9.10 16.37 4.49
CA VAL A 145 8.65 15.74 3.24
C VAL A 145 9.69 15.92 2.15
N CYS A 146 10.05 14.81 1.49
CA CYS A 146 10.80 14.77 0.27
C CYS A 146 9.92 14.22 -0.86
N ASP A 147 9.53 15.06 -1.82
CA ASP A 147 8.89 14.68 -3.07
C ASP A 147 9.26 15.70 -4.16
N PRO A 148 10.36 15.48 -4.89
CA PRO A 148 10.88 16.43 -5.87
C PRO A 148 9.91 16.67 -7.03
N ILE A 149 9.09 15.67 -7.40
CA ILE A 149 8.10 15.81 -8.47
C ILE A 149 6.99 16.79 -8.06
N LEU A 150 6.44 16.63 -6.86
CA LEU A 150 5.42 17.56 -6.35
C LEU A 150 6.01 18.94 -6.08
N GLN A 151 7.28 19.01 -5.68
CA GLN A 151 7.99 20.28 -5.53
C GLN A 151 8.12 21.03 -6.86
N GLN A 152 8.56 20.36 -7.92
CA GLN A 152 8.65 20.96 -9.27
C GLN A 152 7.27 21.42 -9.79
N GLN A 153 6.20 20.72 -9.38
CA GLN A 153 4.83 21.11 -9.71
C GLN A 153 4.27 22.26 -8.84
N GLY A 154 5.04 22.77 -7.88
CA GLY A 154 4.59 23.80 -6.94
C GLY A 154 3.46 23.36 -5.99
N LYS A 155 3.34 22.04 -5.74
CA LYS A 155 2.28 21.45 -4.91
C LYS A 155 2.68 21.19 -3.47
N LEU A 156 3.94 21.42 -3.11
CA LEU A 156 4.44 21.31 -1.74
C LEU A 156 4.82 22.69 -1.20
N ALA A 157 4.29 23.03 -0.03
CA ALA A 157 4.65 24.28 0.66
C ALA A 157 6.07 24.23 1.23
N ASN A 158 6.46 23.07 1.76
CA ASN A 158 7.79 22.81 2.31
C ASN A 158 8.30 21.51 1.71
N HIS A 159 9.49 21.55 1.16
CA HIS A 159 10.20 20.41 0.61
C HIS A 159 11.62 20.36 1.16
N TYR A 160 12.11 19.17 1.38
CA TYR A 160 13.47 18.88 1.82
C TYR A 160 14.10 17.88 0.86
N GLU A 161 15.40 18.01 0.61
CA GLU A 161 16.11 17.01 -0.16
C GLU A 161 16.22 15.68 0.63
N LEU A 162 16.39 14.57 -0.07
CA LEU A 162 16.40 13.24 0.55
C LEU A 162 17.41 13.13 1.71
N LEU A 163 18.63 13.65 1.52
CA LEU A 163 19.67 13.62 2.55
C LEU A 163 19.36 14.54 3.73
N GLU A 164 18.70 15.67 3.49
CA GLU A 164 18.25 16.56 4.56
C GLU A 164 17.17 15.90 5.41
N VAL A 165 16.22 15.20 4.77
CA VAL A 165 15.21 14.42 5.50
C VAL A 165 15.89 13.29 6.28
N ALA A 166 16.85 12.60 5.67
CA ALA A 166 17.60 11.53 6.32
C ALA A 166 18.40 12.00 7.54
N GLU A 167 18.95 13.20 7.50
CA GLU A 167 19.66 13.82 8.63
C GLU A 167 18.70 14.19 9.76
N GLN A 168 17.60 14.90 9.44
CA GLN A 168 16.70 15.50 10.43
C GLN A 168 15.73 14.50 11.07
N ALA A 169 15.26 13.49 10.34
CA ALA A 169 14.26 12.56 10.83
C ALA A 169 14.87 11.47 11.74
N ASP A 170 14.07 11.00 12.69
CA ASP A 170 14.37 9.85 13.53
C ASP A 170 13.81 8.56 12.88
N ILE A 171 12.72 8.70 12.14
CA ILE A 171 12.05 7.62 11.39
C ILE A 171 11.87 8.07 9.94
N LEU A 172 12.30 7.26 8.99
CA LEU A 172 12.10 7.46 7.55
C LEU A 172 11.04 6.49 7.06
N THR A 173 10.05 6.96 6.30
CA THR A 173 8.99 6.12 5.74
C THR A 173 8.83 6.37 4.24
N LEU A 174 8.83 5.27 3.46
CA LEU A 174 8.86 5.31 2.00
C LEU A 174 7.45 5.14 1.42
N HIS A 175 7.06 6.04 0.51
CA HIS A 175 5.74 6.07 -0.14
C HIS A 175 5.82 6.42 -1.62
N THR A 176 6.97 6.20 -2.25
CA THR A 176 7.17 6.43 -3.68
C THR A 176 6.74 5.23 -4.52
N PRO A 177 6.30 5.43 -5.77
CA PRO A 177 6.22 4.33 -6.74
C PRO A 177 7.63 3.81 -7.06
N LEU A 178 7.73 2.62 -7.67
CA LEU A 178 8.99 2.13 -8.23
C LEU A 178 9.11 2.61 -9.68
N THR A 179 10.10 3.46 -9.95
CA THR A 179 10.42 3.97 -11.28
C THR A 179 11.88 3.68 -11.61
N ARG A 180 12.13 3.22 -12.84
CA ARG A 180 13.50 2.82 -13.27
C ARG A 180 14.18 3.88 -14.12
N THR A 181 13.46 4.85 -14.61
CA THR A 181 13.93 5.90 -15.52
C THR A 181 13.44 7.27 -15.06
N GLY A 182 14.05 8.32 -15.62
CA GLY A 182 13.76 9.71 -15.28
C GLY A 182 14.70 10.28 -14.22
N GLU A 183 14.66 11.59 -14.05
CA GLU A 183 15.52 12.34 -13.14
C GLU A 183 15.38 11.88 -11.67
N PHE A 184 14.16 11.49 -11.27
CA PHE A 184 13.84 11.06 -9.90
C PHE A 184 13.48 9.57 -9.86
N ALA A 185 14.25 8.73 -10.59
CA ALA A 185 14.09 7.30 -10.55
C ALA A 185 14.26 6.79 -9.10
N THR A 186 13.37 5.90 -8.68
CA THR A 186 13.32 5.41 -7.30
C THR A 186 13.91 4.01 -7.15
N TYR A 187 14.15 3.30 -8.25
CA TYR A 187 14.83 2.01 -8.24
C TYR A 187 16.23 2.14 -7.67
N HIS A 188 16.50 1.44 -6.55
CA HIS A 188 17.76 1.48 -5.82
C HIS A 188 18.17 2.90 -5.35
N ALA A 189 17.18 3.76 -5.08
CA ALA A 189 17.43 5.13 -4.61
C ALA A 189 18.11 5.16 -3.23
N LEU A 190 17.86 4.16 -2.38
CA LEU A 190 18.54 4.00 -1.10
C LEU A 190 19.67 2.97 -1.28
N ASP A 191 20.80 3.45 -1.76
CA ASP A 191 22.00 2.68 -2.07
C ASP A 191 23.05 2.69 -0.94
N ALA A 192 24.23 2.15 -1.20
CA ALA A 192 25.33 2.12 -0.23
C ALA A 192 25.78 3.52 0.21
N ASN A 193 25.74 4.53 -0.67
CA ASN A 193 26.12 5.91 -0.32
C ASN A 193 25.10 6.53 0.63
N PHE A 194 23.81 6.30 0.38
CA PHE A 194 22.74 6.72 1.29
C PHE A 194 22.95 6.09 2.68
N PHE A 195 23.13 4.78 2.77
CA PHE A 195 23.30 4.08 4.05
C PHE A 195 24.65 4.39 4.73
N ALA A 196 25.67 4.79 3.98
CA ALA A 196 26.94 5.26 4.58
C ALA A 196 26.76 6.58 5.32
N SER A 197 25.85 7.44 4.87
CA SER A 197 25.53 8.73 5.50
C SER A 197 24.47 8.64 6.59
N LEU A 198 23.71 7.55 6.65
CA LEU A 198 22.58 7.39 7.58
C LEU A 198 23.06 6.89 8.95
N ALA A 199 22.74 7.63 10.00
CA ALA A 199 23.02 7.22 11.38
C ALA A 199 22.23 5.96 11.77
N THR A 200 22.85 5.08 12.57
CA THR A 200 22.27 3.77 12.91
C THR A 200 21.19 3.79 14.00
N ASN A 201 21.00 4.93 14.67
CA ASN A 201 19.93 5.09 15.66
C ASN A 201 18.55 5.37 15.03
N LYS A 202 18.45 5.37 13.72
CA LYS A 202 17.21 5.67 12.97
C LYS A 202 16.42 4.40 12.63
N LEU A 203 15.15 4.59 12.30
CA LEU A 203 14.27 3.53 11.81
C LEU A 203 13.88 3.82 10.35
N ILE A 204 13.96 2.81 9.48
CA ILE A 204 13.40 2.85 8.14
C ILE A 204 12.12 2.02 8.10
N ILE A 205 11.04 2.57 7.55
CA ILE A 205 9.79 1.88 7.26
C ILE A 205 9.60 1.83 5.75
N ASN A 206 9.51 0.62 5.18
CA ASN A 206 9.20 0.47 3.77
C ASN A 206 7.89 -0.31 3.58
N ALA A 207 6.84 0.42 3.19
CA ALA A 207 5.55 -0.11 2.78
C ALA A 207 5.20 0.35 1.34
N ALA A 208 6.23 0.64 0.53
CA ALA A 208 6.10 1.09 -0.86
C ALA A 208 6.48 -0.03 -1.84
N ARG A 209 7.77 -0.18 -2.14
CA ARG A 209 8.34 -1.25 -2.99
C ARG A 209 9.72 -1.67 -2.46
N GLY A 210 10.00 -2.97 -2.47
CA GLY A 210 11.27 -3.52 -1.99
C GLY A 210 12.49 -2.96 -2.73
N ASP A 211 12.44 -2.97 -4.04
CA ASP A 211 13.53 -2.55 -4.93
C ASP A 211 13.85 -1.03 -4.91
N ILE A 212 13.21 -0.24 -4.06
CA ILE A 212 13.65 1.13 -3.76
C ILE A 212 14.97 1.08 -2.99
N ILE A 213 15.20 0.02 -2.24
CA ILE A 213 16.35 -0.19 -1.38
C ILE A 213 17.29 -1.23 -2.01
N VAL A 214 18.57 -0.96 -2.02
CA VAL A 214 19.61 -1.97 -2.34
C VAL A 214 19.74 -2.92 -1.14
N GLU A 215 19.39 -4.19 -1.33
CA GLU A 215 19.31 -5.19 -0.24
C GLU A 215 20.62 -5.30 0.54
N SER A 216 21.76 -5.46 -0.14
CA SER A 216 23.06 -5.59 0.52
C SER A 216 23.44 -4.36 1.35
N ALA A 217 23.10 -3.16 0.86
CA ALA A 217 23.38 -1.93 1.59
C ALA A 217 22.50 -1.79 2.86
N LEU A 218 21.25 -2.26 2.79
CA LEU A 218 20.39 -2.31 3.96
C LEU A 218 20.89 -3.33 4.98
N ILE A 219 21.29 -4.53 4.55
CA ILE A 219 21.86 -5.58 5.42
C ILE A 219 23.10 -5.04 6.15
N ASP A 220 24.05 -4.44 5.43
CA ASP A 220 25.25 -3.85 6.02
C ASP A 220 24.92 -2.76 7.07
N TRP A 221 23.90 -1.96 6.81
CA TRP A 221 23.47 -0.92 7.74
C TRP A 221 22.78 -1.50 8.98
N LEU A 222 21.92 -2.52 8.82
CA LEU A 222 21.29 -3.24 9.92
C LEU A 222 22.30 -3.94 10.82
N GLN A 223 23.32 -4.58 10.25
CA GLN A 223 24.43 -5.22 10.99
C GLN A 223 25.26 -4.21 11.80
N ARG A 224 25.31 -2.94 11.37
CA ARG A 224 25.91 -1.84 12.14
C ARG A 224 25.02 -1.26 13.23
N GLY A 225 23.82 -1.83 13.46
CA GLY A 225 22.87 -1.41 14.49
C GLY A 225 21.72 -0.53 14.01
N GLY A 226 21.52 -0.42 12.70
CA GLY A 226 20.32 0.19 12.12
C GLY A 226 19.04 -0.57 12.45
N SER A 227 17.88 0.01 12.19
CA SER A 227 16.58 -0.63 12.42
C SER A 227 15.69 -0.46 11.18
N ALA A 228 15.01 -1.52 10.74
CA ALA A 228 14.05 -1.46 9.65
C ALA A 228 12.77 -2.23 9.97
N CYS A 229 11.64 -1.71 9.45
CA CYS A 229 10.36 -2.41 9.41
C CYS A 229 9.92 -2.50 7.95
N LEU A 230 9.79 -3.72 7.43
CA LEU A 230 9.52 -3.98 6.01
C LEU A 230 8.17 -4.67 5.84
N ASP A 231 7.30 -4.08 5.02
CA ASP A 231 6.13 -4.77 4.47
C ASP A 231 6.42 -5.32 3.07
N VAL A 232 7.32 -4.67 2.36
CA VAL A 232 7.75 -5.01 1.00
C VAL A 232 9.25 -5.33 1.00
N TRP A 233 9.64 -6.29 0.17
CA TRP A 233 10.97 -6.87 0.20
C TRP A 233 11.63 -6.80 -1.17
N PRO A 234 12.96 -6.61 -1.26
CA PRO A 234 13.67 -6.89 -2.49
C PRO A 234 13.42 -8.34 -2.93
N ASN A 235 13.29 -8.54 -4.23
CA ASN A 235 13.10 -9.86 -4.86
C ASN A 235 11.85 -10.65 -4.45
N GLU A 236 10.77 -10.00 -3.93
CA GLU A 236 9.51 -10.71 -3.68
C GLU A 236 9.09 -11.60 -4.85
N PRO A 237 8.60 -12.82 -4.59
CA PRO A 237 8.37 -13.47 -3.29
C PRO A 237 9.59 -14.24 -2.73
N ASN A 238 10.77 -14.15 -3.35
CA ASN A 238 12.01 -14.82 -2.96
C ASN A 238 12.78 -13.97 -1.95
N ILE A 239 12.26 -13.81 -0.74
CA ILE A 239 12.88 -12.95 0.26
C ILE A 239 14.16 -13.56 0.86
N SER A 240 15.10 -12.69 1.22
CA SER A 240 16.35 -13.07 1.87
C SER A 240 16.12 -13.50 3.32
N ALA A 241 16.66 -14.67 3.71
CA ALA A 241 16.64 -15.14 5.08
C ALA A 241 17.42 -14.17 6.00
N GLU A 242 18.58 -13.73 5.55
CA GLU A 242 19.43 -12.82 6.31
C GLU A 242 18.71 -11.48 6.58
N LEU A 243 18.05 -10.92 5.57
CA LEU A 243 17.30 -9.69 5.74
C LEU A 243 16.10 -9.89 6.68
N LEU A 244 15.39 -11.04 6.57
CA LEU A 244 14.26 -11.35 7.45
C LEU A 244 14.68 -11.47 8.92
N ASP A 245 15.86 -12.02 9.19
CA ASP A 245 16.39 -12.18 10.55
C ASP A 245 16.87 -10.85 11.16
N LEU A 246 17.27 -9.88 10.33
CA LEU A 246 17.81 -8.59 10.77
C LEU A 246 16.76 -7.50 10.98
N VAL A 247 15.61 -7.57 10.32
CA VAL A 247 14.59 -6.52 10.44
C VAL A 247 13.89 -6.57 11.80
N SER A 248 13.53 -5.41 12.31
CA SER A 248 12.82 -5.28 13.59
C SER A 248 11.37 -5.77 13.52
N LEU A 249 10.69 -5.53 12.40
CA LEU A 249 9.38 -6.08 12.05
C LEU A 249 9.35 -6.38 10.55
N GLY A 250 8.87 -7.57 10.19
CA GLY A 250 8.63 -7.96 8.81
C GLY A 250 7.18 -8.40 8.61
N THR A 251 6.56 -7.97 7.50
CA THR A 251 5.22 -8.44 7.08
C THR A 251 5.21 -8.75 5.59
N GLY A 252 4.22 -9.48 5.12
CA GLY A 252 4.19 -10.07 3.78
C GLY A 252 3.44 -9.23 2.76
N HIS A 253 3.77 -7.96 2.58
CA HIS A 253 3.14 -7.04 1.62
C HIS A 253 1.62 -6.91 1.86
N ILE A 254 1.26 -6.67 3.14
CA ILE A 254 -0.13 -6.60 3.62
C ILE A 254 -0.49 -5.23 4.22
N ALA A 255 0.40 -4.24 4.17
CA ALA A 255 0.14 -2.90 4.70
C ALA A 255 -1.15 -2.29 4.12
N GLY A 256 -1.43 -2.54 2.85
CA GLY A 256 -2.66 -2.11 2.18
C GLY A 256 -3.86 -3.06 2.34
N TYR A 257 -3.75 -4.15 3.09
CA TYR A 257 -4.79 -5.18 3.16
C TYR A 257 -5.82 -4.85 4.24
N SER A 258 -6.81 -4.04 3.89
CA SER A 258 -8.01 -3.81 4.69
C SER A 258 -9.28 -4.19 3.93
N TRP A 259 -10.33 -4.46 4.67
CA TRP A 259 -11.65 -4.72 4.10
C TRP A 259 -12.12 -3.51 3.27
N GLN A 260 -11.94 -2.29 3.81
CA GLN A 260 -12.30 -1.04 3.16
C GLN A 260 -11.46 -0.79 1.91
N GLY A 261 -10.15 -0.99 1.99
CA GLY A 261 -9.23 -0.83 0.85
C GLY A 261 -9.59 -1.74 -0.31
N LYS A 262 -9.89 -3.01 -0.04
CA LYS A 262 -10.33 -3.98 -1.07
C LYS A 262 -11.66 -3.58 -1.69
N ARG A 263 -12.64 -3.15 -0.87
CA ARG A 263 -13.93 -2.69 -1.36
C ARG A 263 -13.81 -1.42 -2.20
N ASN A 264 -13.03 -0.45 -1.73
CA ASN A 264 -12.80 0.80 -2.45
C ASN A 264 -12.17 0.55 -3.81
N ALA A 265 -11.18 -0.35 -3.90
CA ALA A 265 -10.59 -0.73 -5.18
C ALA A 265 -11.65 -1.24 -6.15
N THR A 266 -12.50 -2.19 -5.74
CA THR A 266 -13.56 -2.73 -6.59
C THR A 266 -14.58 -1.65 -6.99
N ALA A 267 -14.94 -0.74 -6.07
CA ALA A 267 -15.88 0.35 -6.35
C ALA A 267 -15.32 1.32 -7.40
N MET A 268 -14.05 1.72 -7.26
CA MET A 268 -13.38 2.60 -8.23
C MET A 268 -13.32 1.98 -9.61
N ILE A 269 -12.92 0.70 -9.69
CA ILE A 269 -12.83 -0.01 -10.97
C ILE A 269 -14.22 -0.20 -11.60
N ALA A 270 -15.22 -0.53 -10.80
CA ALA A 270 -16.58 -0.67 -11.31
C ALA A 270 -17.17 0.66 -11.82
N GLN A 271 -16.81 1.77 -11.16
CA GLN A 271 -17.16 3.11 -11.66
C GLN A 271 -16.46 3.42 -12.98
N ALA A 272 -15.15 3.22 -13.06
CA ALA A 272 -14.40 3.44 -14.29
C ALA A 272 -14.89 2.56 -15.45
N CYS A 273 -15.34 1.34 -15.15
CA CYS A 273 -15.97 0.45 -16.11
C CYS A 273 -17.28 1.05 -16.67
N ASP A 274 -18.15 1.56 -15.78
CA ASP A 274 -19.40 2.24 -16.18
C ASP A 274 -19.09 3.46 -17.07
N GLU A 275 -18.16 4.29 -16.66
CA GLU A 275 -17.75 5.49 -17.40
C GLU A 275 -17.22 5.13 -18.79
N PHE A 276 -16.34 4.15 -18.90
CA PHE A 276 -15.79 3.70 -20.18
C PHE A 276 -16.85 3.16 -21.14
N PHE A 277 -17.78 2.34 -20.62
CA PHE A 277 -18.83 1.74 -21.45
C PHE A 277 -20.09 2.61 -21.61
N GLY A 278 -20.07 3.86 -21.10
CA GLY A 278 -21.16 4.83 -21.24
C GLY A 278 -22.40 4.47 -20.43
N ILE A 279 -22.24 3.77 -19.32
CA ILE A 279 -23.31 3.38 -18.42
C ILE A 279 -23.46 4.44 -17.33
N HIS A 280 -24.55 5.21 -17.41
CA HIS A 280 -24.83 6.27 -16.44
C HIS A 280 -25.65 5.73 -15.28
N ARG A 281 -25.00 5.52 -14.14
CA ARG A 281 -25.70 5.20 -12.89
C ARG A 281 -25.08 5.89 -11.69
N GLN A 282 -25.93 6.28 -10.76
CA GLN A 282 -25.48 6.82 -9.49
C GLN A 282 -25.05 5.66 -8.58
N ARG A 283 -23.78 5.65 -8.17
CA ARG A 283 -23.24 4.67 -7.21
C ARG A 283 -23.13 5.29 -5.84
N ASP A 284 -23.59 4.57 -4.83
CA ASP A 284 -23.20 4.85 -3.46
C ASP A 284 -21.85 4.20 -3.19
N LEU A 285 -20.77 4.93 -3.48
CA LEU A 285 -19.40 4.49 -3.24
C LEU A 285 -19.10 4.33 -1.75
N LEU A 286 -19.88 5.03 -0.90
CA LEU A 286 -19.70 5.06 0.54
C LEU A 286 -20.62 4.06 1.27
N ALA A 287 -21.27 3.12 0.56
CA ALA A 287 -22.18 2.17 1.19
C ALA A 287 -21.56 1.58 2.46
N LYS A 288 -22.36 1.61 3.53
CA LYS A 288 -22.03 1.30 4.93
C LYS A 288 -21.07 0.10 5.02
N SER A 289 -19.82 0.38 5.37
CA SER A 289 -18.87 -0.66 5.74
C SER A 289 -19.31 -1.31 7.05
N THR A 290 -19.03 -2.59 7.22
CA THR A 290 -19.05 -3.20 8.54
C THR A 290 -18.08 -2.43 9.42
N HIS A 291 -18.53 -1.92 10.56
CA HIS A 291 -17.68 -1.22 11.51
C HIS A 291 -17.25 -2.17 12.63
N ARG A 292 -16.01 -2.00 13.06
CA ARG A 292 -15.52 -2.60 14.29
C ARG A 292 -15.53 -1.54 15.40
N ASP A 293 -16.25 -1.81 16.48
CA ASP A 293 -16.22 -0.92 17.64
C ASP A 293 -14.81 -0.89 18.26
N MET A 294 -14.28 0.31 18.39
CA MET A 294 -13.04 0.60 19.10
C MET A 294 -13.37 1.18 20.46
N VAL A 295 -13.26 0.37 21.50
CA VAL A 295 -13.38 0.84 22.88
C VAL A 295 -12.02 1.29 23.36
N VAL A 296 -11.87 2.57 23.67
CA VAL A 296 -10.63 3.18 24.17
C VAL A 296 -10.88 3.67 25.60
N GLU A 297 -10.04 3.25 26.53
CA GLU A 297 -10.11 3.67 27.92
C GLU A 297 -9.43 5.05 28.10
N ALA A 298 -9.93 5.84 29.04
CA ALA A 298 -9.42 7.19 29.28
C ALA A 298 -7.93 7.22 29.74
N SER A 299 -7.43 6.10 30.26
CA SER A 299 -6.04 5.94 30.71
C SER A 299 -5.06 5.55 29.60
N GLU A 300 -5.55 5.13 28.41
CA GLU A 300 -4.71 4.67 27.32
C GLU A 300 -3.97 5.86 26.68
N ASN A 301 -2.66 5.72 26.49
CA ASN A 301 -1.88 6.67 25.71
C ASN A 301 -2.08 6.44 24.20
N LEU A 302 -1.64 7.42 23.40
CA LEU A 302 -1.83 7.38 21.94
C LEU A 302 -1.20 6.14 21.29
N SER A 303 -0.02 5.71 21.71
CA SER A 303 0.64 4.51 21.19
C SER A 303 -0.18 3.26 21.46
N ALA A 304 -0.73 3.11 22.67
CA ALA A 304 -1.59 1.99 23.02
C ALA A 304 -2.87 1.95 22.16
N VAL A 305 -3.48 3.11 21.91
CA VAL A 305 -4.68 3.22 21.06
C VAL A 305 -4.39 2.85 19.62
N LEU A 306 -3.27 3.30 19.04
CA LEU A 306 -2.87 2.96 17.68
C LEU A 306 -2.58 1.46 17.56
N LEU A 307 -1.87 0.86 18.51
CA LEU A 307 -1.60 -0.59 18.55
C LEU A 307 -2.85 -1.43 18.79
N LYS A 308 -3.83 -0.92 19.54
CA LYS A 308 -5.13 -1.58 19.71
C LYS A 308 -5.95 -1.56 18.41
N SER A 309 -5.84 -0.46 17.65
CA SER A 309 -6.42 -0.35 16.31
C SER A 309 -5.81 -1.39 15.35
N TYR A 310 -4.49 -1.51 15.36
CA TYR A 310 -3.77 -2.48 14.57
C TYR A 310 -2.52 -3.00 15.30
N PRO A 311 -2.58 -4.21 15.89
CA PRO A 311 -1.46 -4.82 16.60
C PRO A 311 -0.44 -5.39 15.60
N ILE A 312 0.43 -4.54 15.05
CA ILE A 312 1.40 -4.87 14.00
C ILE A 312 2.37 -5.99 14.40
N ASP A 313 2.73 -6.07 15.67
CA ASP A 313 3.59 -7.10 16.23
C ASP A 313 3.02 -8.53 16.03
N ARG A 314 1.69 -8.69 16.07
CA ARG A 314 1.02 -9.97 15.81
C ARG A 314 1.16 -10.41 14.36
N ASP A 315 0.98 -9.48 13.42
CA ASP A 315 1.12 -9.77 12.00
C ASP A 315 2.59 -10.07 11.65
N ALA A 316 3.54 -9.34 12.25
CA ALA A 316 4.96 -9.60 12.09
C ALA A 316 5.35 -10.99 12.62
N ALA A 317 4.89 -11.36 13.82
CA ALA A 317 5.11 -12.69 14.37
C ALA A 317 4.47 -13.79 13.52
N ALA A 318 3.24 -13.56 13.03
CA ALA A 318 2.56 -14.51 12.16
C ALA A 318 3.29 -14.69 10.82
N PHE A 319 3.82 -13.60 10.24
CA PHE A 319 4.61 -13.64 9.02
C PHE A 319 5.91 -14.43 9.22
N THR A 320 6.71 -14.11 10.24
CA THR A 320 7.98 -14.79 10.52
C THR A 320 7.77 -16.28 10.77
N ASN A 321 6.66 -16.66 11.41
CA ASN A 321 6.36 -18.08 11.67
C ASN A 321 5.83 -18.83 10.43
N ALA A 322 5.19 -18.14 9.48
CA ALA A 322 4.55 -18.76 8.32
C ALA A 322 5.48 -18.85 7.10
N VAL A 323 6.42 -17.91 6.99
CA VAL A 323 7.25 -17.78 5.79
C VAL A 323 8.58 -18.48 6.01
N ALA A 324 8.80 -19.55 5.23
CA ALA A 324 10.11 -20.16 5.11
C ALA A 324 10.94 -19.34 4.11
N PRO A 325 12.07 -18.77 4.52
CA PRO A 325 12.96 -18.06 3.61
C PRO A 325 13.38 -18.95 2.44
N ARG A 326 13.41 -18.40 1.23
CA ARG A 326 13.69 -19.08 -0.05
C ARG A 326 12.57 -20.04 -0.53
N GLU A 327 11.41 -20.05 0.13
CA GLU A 327 10.23 -20.75 -0.36
C GLU A 327 9.15 -19.74 -0.81
N PRO A 328 9.15 -19.33 -2.09
CA PRO A 328 8.22 -18.30 -2.61
C PRO A 328 6.75 -18.61 -2.36
N LEU A 329 6.41 -19.90 -2.36
CA LEU A 329 5.04 -20.36 -2.12
C LEU A 329 4.56 -20.02 -0.71
N SER A 330 5.42 -20.07 0.30
CA SER A 330 5.03 -19.72 1.68
C SER A 330 4.67 -18.23 1.81
N PHE A 331 5.43 -17.35 1.15
CA PHE A 331 5.14 -15.92 1.09
C PHE A 331 3.79 -15.64 0.40
N MET A 332 3.55 -16.27 -0.75
CA MET A 332 2.29 -16.11 -1.48
C MET A 332 1.09 -16.65 -0.70
N GLN A 333 1.24 -17.81 -0.07
CA GLN A 333 0.20 -18.42 0.76
C GLN A 333 -0.13 -17.56 1.98
N TYR A 334 0.85 -16.96 2.65
CA TYR A 334 0.62 -16.03 3.75
C TYR A 334 -0.27 -14.87 3.30
N ARG A 335 0.04 -14.24 2.17
CA ARG A 335 -0.75 -13.12 1.62
C ARG A 335 -2.17 -13.52 1.23
N ASP A 336 -2.33 -14.68 0.59
CA ASP A 336 -3.63 -15.15 0.11
C ASP A 336 -4.58 -15.53 1.26
N HIS A 337 -4.02 -15.98 2.40
CA HIS A 337 -4.79 -16.36 3.59
C HIS A 337 -4.87 -15.25 4.65
N TYR A 338 -4.27 -14.08 4.39
CA TYR A 338 -4.31 -12.97 5.34
C TYR A 338 -5.75 -12.52 5.62
N GLN A 339 -6.10 -12.48 6.90
CA GLN A 339 -7.40 -12.01 7.33
C GLN A 339 -7.45 -10.48 7.30
N LEU A 340 -8.34 -9.94 6.45
CA LEU A 340 -8.44 -8.50 6.26
C LEU A 340 -8.82 -7.79 7.56
N ARG A 341 -8.02 -6.80 7.93
CA ARG A 341 -8.35 -5.90 9.03
C ARG A 341 -9.29 -4.78 8.60
N HIS A 342 -9.86 -4.09 9.57
CA HIS A 342 -10.53 -2.81 9.33
C HIS A 342 -9.50 -1.68 9.45
N ASP A 343 -9.41 -0.82 8.45
CA ASP A 343 -8.66 0.43 8.56
C ASP A 343 -9.45 1.48 9.36
N TYR A 344 -8.89 2.67 9.51
CA TYR A 344 -9.48 3.72 10.32
C TYR A 344 -10.90 4.12 9.90
N SER A 345 -11.25 4.02 8.62
CA SER A 345 -12.60 4.32 8.14
C SER A 345 -13.62 3.24 8.51
N GLY A 346 -13.17 2.02 8.79
CA GLY A 346 -13.98 0.90 9.25
C GLY A 346 -13.99 0.71 10.76
N GLN A 347 -13.44 1.64 11.53
CA GLN A 347 -13.42 1.58 13.00
C GLN A 347 -14.31 2.67 13.59
N ASP A 348 -15.21 2.28 14.52
CA ASP A 348 -16.04 3.22 15.26
C ASP A 348 -15.35 3.64 16.56
N TRP A 349 -14.81 4.85 16.57
CA TRP A 349 -14.08 5.45 17.69
C TRP A 349 -15.05 6.12 18.67
N ARG A 350 -15.85 5.34 19.36
CA ARG A 350 -16.78 5.87 20.37
C ARG A 350 -16.04 6.18 21.66
N GLN A 351 -16.41 7.29 22.28
CA GLN A 351 -16.00 7.69 23.63
C GLN A 351 -14.50 7.97 23.79
N THR A 352 -13.92 8.93 23.06
CA THR A 352 -12.49 9.18 23.24
C THR A 352 -12.18 10.63 23.52
N GLN A 353 -11.27 10.84 24.48
CA GLN A 353 -10.43 12.02 24.57
C GLN A 353 -9.63 12.24 23.25
N PHE A 354 -9.62 11.25 22.37
CA PHE A 354 -9.06 11.28 21.01
C PHE A 354 -10.11 11.62 19.93
N GLU A 355 -11.09 12.46 20.25
CA GLU A 355 -12.03 13.00 19.27
C GLU A 355 -11.32 13.68 18.11
N ALA A 356 -10.12 14.24 18.37
CA ALA A 356 -9.25 14.77 17.33
C ALA A 356 -8.81 13.69 16.34
N LEU A 357 -8.45 12.47 16.78
CA LEU A 357 -8.13 11.34 15.93
C LEU A 357 -9.33 10.92 15.07
N ARG A 358 -10.50 10.80 15.68
CA ARG A 358 -11.74 10.49 14.94
C ARG A 358 -12.02 11.51 13.85
N LYS A 359 -11.91 12.81 14.18
CA LYS A 359 -12.07 13.90 13.20
C LYS A 359 -10.97 13.90 12.14
N ALA A 360 -9.74 13.54 12.55
CA ALA A 360 -8.62 13.41 11.66
C ALA A 360 -8.85 12.31 10.64
N PHE A 361 -9.15 11.11 11.10
CA PHE A 361 -9.37 9.96 10.22
C PHE A 361 -10.64 10.09 9.38
N ALA A 362 -11.69 10.75 9.89
CA ALA A 362 -12.88 11.07 9.09
C ALA A 362 -12.62 12.09 7.96
N LYS A 363 -11.60 12.93 8.07
CA LYS A 363 -11.19 13.87 7.01
C LYS A 363 -10.25 13.24 5.99
N LEU A 364 -9.62 12.10 6.30
CA LEU A 364 -8.70 11.39 5.40
C LEU A 364 -9.45 10.45 4.43
N VAL A 365 -10.73 10.18 4.69
CA VAL A 365 -11.66 9.43 3.83
C VAL A 365 -12.23 10.37 2.78
#